data_f6cb1e703a8b76980fc31c6fd82c069c
#
_entry.id   f6cb1e703a8b76980fc31c6fd82c069c
#
_cell.length_a   1.000
_cell.length_b   1.000
_cell.length_c   1.000
_cell.angle_alpha   90.00
_cell.angle_beta   90.00
_cell.angle_gamma   90.00
#
_symmetry.space_group_name_H-M   'P 1'
#
loop_
_entity.id
_entity.type
_entity.pdbx_description
1 polymer ?
#
loop_
_entity_poly.entity_id
_entity_poly.type
_entity_poly.pdbx_seq_one_letter_code
_entity_poly.pdbx_strand_id
1 'polypeptide(L)'
;MTLLLLIAFIGIPIIEIAGFITVGSWIGLWWTLGTVLLTAIVGTALVRSQSTSVLARINEQLAAGEMPARALFDGLCLLVAALLLLTPGFFTDAIGIALLLPPVRALIAPLLLAWAQRRGNLSFAGMGGGGSGGFGFSYAGGNGRTSG
;
A
#
# COMPACT_ATOMS: atom_id res chain seq x y z
N MET A 1 -17.11 9.34 7.48
CA MET A 1 -15.67 9.04 7.41
C MET A 1 -15.00 9.20 8.78
N THR A 2 -15.19 10.31 9.46
CA THR A 2 -14.58 10.59 10.78
C THR A 2 -14.91 9.54 11.85
N LEU A 3 -16.16 9.09 11.92
CA LEU A 3 -16.59 8.07 12.88
C LEU A 3 -15.87 6.72 12.65
N LEU A 4 -15.69 6.31 11.41
CA LEU A 4 -15.01 5.06 11.06
C LEU A 4 -13.52 5.11 11.42
N LEU A 5 -12.87 6.26 11.20
CA LEU A 5 -11.49 6.48 11.63
C LEU A 5 -11.36 6.47 13.16
N LEU A 6 -12.33 7.05 13.88
CA LEU A 6 -12.34 7.05 15.34
C LEU A 6 -12.51 5.63 15.88
N ILE A 7 -13.44 4.85 15.32
CA ILE A 7 -13.67 3.45 15.71
C ILE A 7 -12.40 2.61 15.44
N ALA A 8 -11.75 2.79 14.29
CA ALA A 8 -10.51 2.08 13.98
C ALA A 8 -9.38 2.48 14.95
N PHE A 9 -9.24 3.78 15.22
CA PHE A 9 -8.20 4.30 16.11
C PHE A 9 -8.32 3.82 17.56
N ILE A 10 -9.54 3.62 18.05
CA ILE A 10 -9.79 3.08 19.39
C ILE A 10 -9.85 1.54 19.36
N GLY A 11 -10.47 0.97 18.33
CA GLY A 11 -10.70 -0.48 18.24
C GLY A 11 -9.41 -1.27 18.01
N ILE A 12 -8.49 -0.78 17.19
CA ILE A 12 -7.23 -1.48 16.92
C ILE A 12 -6.42 -1.70 18.21
N PRO A 13 -6.13 -0.67 19.03
CA PRO A 13 -5.42 -0.90 20.29
C PRO A 13 -6.15 -1.85 21.25
N ILE A 14 -7.47 -1.80 21.30
CA ILE A 14 -8.25 -2.70 22.18
C ILE A 14 -8.08 -4.15 21.73
N ILE A 15 -8.18 -4.42 20.42
CA ILE A 15 -8.00 -5.77 19.87
C ILE A 15 -6.57 -6.25 20.10
N GLU A 16 -5.57 -5.38 19.94
CA GLU A 16 -4.16 -5.71 20.20
C GLU A 16 -3.92 -6.09 21.66
N ILE A 17 -4.43 -5.30 22.60
CA ILE A 17 -4.33 -5.61 24.03
C ILE A 17 -5.04 -6.94 24.37
N ALA A 18 -6.22 -7.16 23.82
CA ALA A 18 -6.94 -8.43 23.99
C ALA A 18 -6.13 -9.61 23.42
N GLY A 19 -5.49 -9.44 22.28
CA GLY A 19 -4.59 -10.41 21.66
C GLY A 19 -3.39 -10.74 22.56
N PHE A 20 -2.73 -9.71 23.10
CA PHE A 20 -1.61 -9.89 24.05
C PHE A 20 -2.01 -10.63 25.31
N ILE A 21 -3.15 -10.28 25.89
CA ILE A 21 -3.67 -10.97 27.09
C ILE A 21 -3.98 -12.44 26.78
N THR A 22 -4.67 -12.69 25.66
CA THR A 22 -5.08 -14.05 25.29
C THR A 22 -3.87 -14.93 24.99
N VAL A 23 -2.99 -14.48 24.12
CA VAL A 23 -1.79 -15.26 23.75
C VAL A 23 -0.82 -15.35 24.92
N GLY A 24 -0.62 -14.27 25.67
CA GLY A 24 0.24 -14.25 26.85
C GLY A 24 -0.23 -15.19 27.97
N SER A 25 -1.57 -15.42 28.09
CA SER A 25 -2.12 -16.39 29.05
C SER A 25 -1.83 -17.85 28.66
N TRP A 26 -1.62 -18.13 27.36
CA TRP A 26 -1.36 -19.49 26.85
C TRP A 26 0.12 -19.83 26.83
N ILE A 27 0.96 -18.93 26.32
CA ILE A 27 2.39 -19.19 26.12
C ILE A 27 3.30 -18.47 27.11
N GLY A 28 2.74 -17.56 27.90
CA GLY A 28 3.49 -16.76 28.88
C GLY A 28 4.08 -15.49 28.27
N LEU A 29 4.36 -14.52 29.15
CA LEU A 29 4.81 -13.17 28.77
C LEU A 29 6.11 -13.18 27.95
N TRP A 30 7.10 -13.94 28.35
CA TRP A 30 8.41 -13.96 27.67
C TRP A 30 8.35 -14.49 26.25
N TRP A 31 7.56 -15.54 26.03
CA TRP A 31 7.35 -16.08 24.69
C TRP A 31 6.53 -15.15 23.80
N THR A 32 5.55 -14.47 24.37
CA THR A 32 4.76 -13.46 23.65
C THR A 32 5.64 -12.29 23.19
N LEU A 33 6.48 -11.75 24.09
CA LEU A 33 7.44 -10.71 23.73
C LEU A 33 8.45 -11.19 22.69
N GLY A 34 8.91 -12.43 22.81
CA GLY A 34 9.83 -13.05 21.85
C GLY A 34 9.21 -13.17 20.45
N THR A 35 7.95 -13.58 20.36
CA THR A 35 7.24 -13.67 19.06
C THR A 35 7.05 -12.30 18.42
N VAL A 36 6.66 -11.27 19.17
CA VAL A 36 6.52 -9.90 18.65
C VAL A 36 7.85 -9.35 18.16
N LEU A 37 8.92 -9.56 18.92
CA LEU A 37 10.26 -9.13 18.48
C LEU A 37 10.70 -9.86 17.22
N LEU A 38 10.44 -11.17 17.14
CA LEU A 38 10.76 -11.99 15.97
C LEU A 38 9.98 -11.51 14.73
N THR A 39 8.67 -11.25 14.85
CA THR A 39 7.86 -10.75 13.73
C THR A 39 8.34 -9.38 13.27
N ALA A 40 8.70 -8.48 14.18
CA ALA A 40 9.27 -7.17 13.84
C ALA A 40 10.59 -7.29 13.08
N ILE A 41 11.50 -8.16 13.50
CA ILE A 41 12.79 -8.37 12.82
C ILE A 41 12.58 -8.98 11.43
N VAL A 42 11.79 -10.05 11.33
CA VAL A 42 11.49 -10.73 10.07
C VAL A 42 10.75 -9.78 9.11
N GLY A 43 9.74 -9.08 9.61
CA GLY A 43 8.98 -8.12 8.83
C GLY A 43 9.85 -6.99 8.29
N THR A 44 10.71 -6.41 9.12
CA THR A 44 11.64 -5.35 8.70
C THR A 44 12.62 -5.86 7.63
N ALA A 45 13.17 -7.05 7.80
CA ALA A 45 14.05 -7.67 6.80
C ALA A 45 13.33 -7.90 5.46
N LEU A 46 12.08 -8.39 5.50
CA LEU A 46 11.25 -8.58 4.32
C LEU A 46 10.90 -7.25 3.63
N VAL A 47 10.51 -6.24 4.38
CA VAL A 47 10.25 -4.89 3.84
C VAL A 47 11.49 -4.38 3.12
N ARG A 48 12.66 -4.45 3.76
CA ARG A 48 13.92 -3.96 3.20
C ARG A 48 14.29 -4.68 1.90
N SER A 49 14.18 -6.00 1.87
CA SER A 49 14.51 -6.80 0.68
C SER A 49 13.57 -6.55 -0.49
N GLN A 50 12.28 -6.34 -0.22
CA GLN A 50 11.29 -6.10 -1.24
C GLN A 50 11.27 -4.65 -1.74
N SER A 51 11.56 -3.68 -0.87
CA SER A 51 11.59 -2.26 -1.24
C SER A 51 12.63 -1.98 -2.33
N THR A 52 13.81 -2.59 -2.26
CA THR A 52 14.84 -2.42 -3.28
C THR A 52 14.40 -2.93 -4.66
N SER A 53 13.74 -4.07 -4.70
CA SER A 53 13.24 -4.64 -5.97
C SER A 53 12.08 -3.84 -6.55
N VAL A 54 11.21 -3.29 -5.72
CA VAL A 54 10.10 -2.42 -6.17
C VAL A 54 10.63 -1.10 -6.71
N LEU A 55 11.60 -0.47 -6.03
CA LEU A 55 12.25 0.75 -6.50
C LEU A 55 13.00 0.55 -7.83
N ALA A 56 13.69 -0.59 -8.00
CA ALA A 56 14.35 -0.93 -9.24
C ALA A 56 13.35 -1.02 -10.40
N ARG A 57 12.21 -1.71 -10.21
CA ARG A 57 11.15 -1.81 -11.21
C ARG A 57 10.52 -0.46 -11.56
N ILE A 58 10.31 0.41 -10.56
CA ILE A 58 9.79 1.76 -10.80
C ILE A 58 10.76 2.54 -11.69
N ASN A 59 12.05 2.53 -11.37
CA ASN A 59 13.06 3.24 -12.14
C ASN A 59 13.19 2.70 -13.57
N GLU A 60 13.15 1.40 -13.75
CA GLU A 60 13.21 0.75 -15.06
C GLU A 60 12.01 1.14 -15.94
N GLN A 61 10.79 1.08 -15.41
CA GLN A 61 9.58 1.46 -16.14
C GLN A 61 9.55 2.96 -16.47
N LEU A 62 9.99 3.82 -15.54
CA LEU A 62 10.11 5.25 -15.80
C LEU A 62 11.15 5.56 -16.87
N ALA A 63 12.29 4.85 -16.87
CA ALA A 63 13.32 5.00 -17.92
C ALA A 63 12.81 4.56 -19.30
N ALA A 64 11.90 3.57 -19.34
CA ALA A 64 11.22 3.14 -20.56
C ALA A 64 10.07 4.08 -21.00
N GLY A 65 9.79 5.15 -20.23
CA GLY A 65 8.65 6.04 -20.49
C GLY A 65 7.29 5.43 -20.13
N GLU A 66 7.28 4.32 -19.41
CA GLU A 66 6.08 3.65 -18.97
C GLU A 66 5.69 4.09 -17.56
N MET A 67 4.38 4.14 -17.27
CA MET A 67 3.91 4.48 -15.94
C MET A 67 3.85 3.23 -15.05
N PRO A 68 4.62 3.17 -13.94
CA PRO A 68 4.77 1.99 -13.11
C PRO A 68 3.60 1.79 -12.13
N ALA A 69 2.36 1.77 -12.60
CA ALA A 69 1.18 1.73 -11.74
C ALA A 69 1.16 0.55 -10.77
N ARG A 70 1.53 -0.64 -11.25
CA ARG A 70 1.59 -1.84 -10.43
C ARG A 70 2.73 -1.79 -9.41
N ALA A 71 3.89 -1.28 -9.82
CA ALA A 71 5.03 -1.15 -8.92
C ALA A 71 4.77 -0.09 -7.83
N LEU A 72 4.07 1.01 -8.16
CA LEU A 72 3.63 2.00 -7.18
C LEU A 72 2.63 1.41 -6.18
N PHE A 73 1.68 0.58 -6.66
CA PHE A 73 0.76 -0.14 -5.77
C PHE A 73 1.50 -1.09 -4.83
N ASP A 74 2.45 -1.87 -5.35
CA ASP A 74 3.30 -2.75 -4.54
C ASP A 74 4.09 -1.95 -3.50
N GLY A 75 4.63 -0.79 -3.87
CA GLY A 75 5.33 0.13 -2.97
C GLY A 75 4.42 0.68 -1.86
N LEU A 76 3.17 1.02 -2.20
CA LEU A 76 2.18 1.47 -1.22
C LEU A 76 1.84 0.36 -0.22
N CYS A 77 1.64 -0.87 -0.70
CA CYS A 77 1.40 -2.03 0.16
C CYS A 77 2.59 -2.28 1.12
N LEU A 78 3.82 -2.15 0.62
CA LEU A 78 5.03 -2.26 1.46
C LEU A 78 5.09 -1.17 2.52
N LEU A 79 4.74 0.06 2.16
CA LEU A 79 4.70 1.18 3.11
C LEU A 79 3.67 0.94 4.21
N VAL A 80 2.45 0.52 3.85
CA VAL A 80 1.41 0.19 4.81
C VAL A 80 1.84 -0.97 5.71
N ALA A 81 2.42 -2.03 5.15
CA ALA A 81 2.94 -3.15 5.91
C ALA A 81 4.03 -2.70 6.91
N ALA A 82 4.95 -1.83 6.48
CA ALA A 82 6.00 -1.28 7.35
C ALA A 82 5.42 -0.47 8.51
N LEU A 83 4.39 0.35 8.24
CA LEU A 83 3.71 1.13 9.28
C LEU A 83 2.97 0.23 10.28
N LEU A 84 2.33 -0.85 9.82
CA LEU A 84 1.69 -1.80 10.71
C LEU A 84 2.72 -2.53 11.61
N LEU A 85 3.85 -2.94 11.06
CA LEU A 85 4.91 -3.60 11.82
C LEU A 85 5.69 -2.64 12.74
N LEU A 86 5.61 -1.33 12.50
CA LEU A 86 6.23 -0.32 13.37
C LEU A 86 5.45 -0.17 14.69
N THR A 87 4.14 -0.36 14.67
CA THR A 87 3.30 -0.44 15.87
C THR A 87 3.22 -1.89 16.32
N PRO A 88 4.04 -2.31 17.33
CA PRO A 88 4.09 -3.71 17.72
C PRO A 88 2.72 -4.16 18.24
N GLY A 89 2.10 -5.09 17.52
CA GLY A 89 0.80 -5.65 17.83
C GLY A 89 0.66 -7.04 17.23
N PHE A 90 -0.16 -7.87 17.84
CA PHE A 90 -0.33 -9.25 17.39
C PHE A 90 -1.15 -9.34 16.08
N PHE A 91 -2.24 -8.59 16.01
CA PHE A 91 -3.10 -8.55 14.82
C PHE A 91 -2.50 -7.66 13.72
N THR A 92 -1.97 -6.49 14.08
CA THR A 92 -1.32 -5.60 13.12
C THR A 92 -0.10 -6.25 12.48
N ASP A 93 0.71 -6.98 13.22
CA ASP A 93 1.85 -7.73 12.70
C ASP A 93 1.40 -8.83 11.73
N ALA A 94 0.35 -9.59 12.06
CA ALA A 94 -0.19 -10.61 11.17
C ALA A 94 -0.68 -10.01 9.84
N ILE A 95 -1.39 -8.88 9.88
CA ILE A 95 -1.85 -8.16 8.69
C ILE A 95 -0.65 -7.60 7.91
N GLY A 96 0.32 -6.99 8.60
CA GLY A 96 1.53 -6.45 8.00
C GLY A 96 2.31 -7.53 7.24
N ILE A 97 2.54 -8.69 7.87
CA ILE A 97 3.19 -9.84 7.24
C ILE A 97 2.38 -10.36 6.05
N ALA A 98 1.06 -10.45 6.17
CA ALA A 98 0.19 -10.86 5.06
C ALA A 98 0.34 -9.93 3.86
N LEU A 99 0.39 -8.60 4.07
CA LEU A 99 0.63 -7.62 3.00
C LEU A 99 2.03 -7.73 2.38
N LEU A 100 3.02 -8.23 3.11
CA LEU A 100 4.37 -8.46 2.58
C LEU A 100 4.41 -9.62 1.58
N LEU A 101 3.45 -10.55 1.65
CA LEU A 101 3.43 -11.70 0.75
C LEU A 101 2.96 -11.29 -0.65
N PRO A 102 3.77 -11.51 -1.72
CA PRO A 102 3.40 -11.15 -3.09
C PRO A 102 2.05 -11.73 -3.56
N PRO A 103 1.70 -13.00 -3.23
CA PRO A 103 0.40 -13.55 -3.64
C PRO A 103 -0.79 -12.82 -3.00
N VAL A 104 -0.66 -12.32 -1.77
CA VAL A 104 -1.71 -11.56 -1.09
C VAL A 104 -1.93 -10.21 -1.79
N ARG A 105 -0.86 -9.54 -2.18
CA ARG A 105 -0.95 -8.29 -2.96
C ARG A 105 -1.59 -8.53 -4.33
N ALA A 106 -1.23 -9.62 -5.01
CA ALA A 106 -1.84 -9.98 -6.29
C ALA A 106 -3.35 -10.25 -6.17
N LEU A 107 -3.81 -10.76 -5.04
CA LEU A 107 -5.22 -11.00 -4.76
C LEU A 107 -5.98 -9.71 -4.42
N ILE A 108 -5.35 -8.80 -3.68
CA ILE A 108 -5.94 -7.53 -3.21
C ILE A 108 -5.96 -6.48 -4.33
N ALA A 109 -4.95 -6.45 -5.21
CA ALA A 109 -4.82 -5.47 -6.28
C ALA A 109 -6.08 -5.35 -7.16
N PRO A 110 -6.63 -6.44 -7.73
CA PRO A 110 -7.83 -6.34 -8.56
C PRO A 110 -9.07 -5.91 -7.77
N LEU A 111 -9.15 -6.27 -6.50
CA LEU A 111 -10.27 -5.90 -5.63
C LEU A 111 -10.28 -4.39 -5.35
N LEU A 112 -9.12 -3.82 -5.05
CA LEU A 112 -8.97 -2.38 -4.80
C LEU A 112 -9.13 -1.56 -6.09
N LEU A 113 -8.62 -2.04 -7.22
CA LEU A 113 -8.82 -1.40 -8.52
C LEU A 113 -10.30 -1.40 -8.92
N ALA A 114 -10.99 -2.53 -8.76
CA ALA A 114 -12.42 -2.61 -9.03
C ALA A 114 -13.24 -1.69 -8.10
N TRP A 115 -12.85 -1.58 -6.84
CA TRP A 115 -13.49 -0.67 -5.89
C TRP A 115 -13.25 0.81 -6.23
N ALA A 116 -12.02 1.17 -6.63
CA ALA A 116 -11.64 2.51 -7.06
C ALA A 116 -12.40 2.93 -8.33
N GLN A 117 -12.55 2.02 -9.29
CA GLN A 117 -13.34 2.24 -10.52
C GLN A 117 -14.83 2.45 -10.23
N ARG A 118 -15.41 1.73 -9.27
CA ARG A 118 -16.82 1.88 -8.88
C ARG A 118 -17.12 3.22 -8.22
N ARG A 119 -16.14 3.85 -7.59
CA ARG A 119 -16.31 5.18 -6.96
C ARG A 119 -16.09 6.37 -7.91
N GLY A 120 -15.79 6.11 -9.18
CA GLY A 120 -15.87 7.12 -10.27
C GLY A 120 -14.84 8.26 -10.22
N ASN A 121 -13.86 8.24 -9.32
CA ASN A 121 -12.95 9.39 -9.14
C ASN A 121 -11.49 9.14 -9.54
N LEU A 122 -11.17 7.97 -10.04
CA LEU A 122 -9.84 7.69 -10.57
C LEU A 122 -10.01 7.18 -12.01
N SER A 123 -9.94 8.10 -12.97
CA SER A 123 -9.70 7.77 -14.38
C SER A 123 -8.31 7.14 -14.54
N PHE A 124 -8.10 6.01 -13.87
CA PHE A 124 -6.94 5.14 -14.04
C PHE A 124 -7.16 4.18 -15.23
N ALA A 125 -8.29 4.36 -15.94
CA ALA A 125 -8.71 3.49 -17.04
C ALA A 125 -7.94 3.70 -18.36
N GLY A 126 -6.90 4.53 -18.36
CA GLY A 126 -6.09 4.77 -19.57
C GLY A 126 -4.85 3.90 -19.72
N MET A 127 -4.59 2.92 -18.83
CA MET A 127 -3.28 2.30 -18.76
C MET A 127 -3.20 0.80 -18.94
N GLY A 128 -4.17 0.22 -19.59
CA GLY A 128 -4.14 -1.21 -19.91
C GLY A 128 -4.85 -1.52 -21.20
N GLY A 129 -4.35 -1.05 -22.34
CA GLY A 129 -4.92 -1.40 -23.64
C GLY A 129 -4.36 -0.48 -24.72
N GLY A 130 -3.55 -1.03 -25.64
CA GLY A 130 -2.96 -0.32 -26.74
C GLY A 130 -4.00 0.46 -27.57
N GLY A 131 -3.72 1.73 -27.79
CA GLY A 131 -4.46 2.59 -28.69
C GLY A 131 -3.78 3.94 -28.74
N SER A 132 -3.12 4.24 -29.86
CA SER A 132 -2.49 5.50 -30.19
C SER A 132 -3.45 6.67 -29.99
N GLY A 133 -3.23 7.49 -28.98
CA GLY A 133 -3.97 8.71 -28.77
C GLY A 133 -3.04 9.75 -28.13
N GLY A 134 -2.48 10.64 -28.98
CA GLY A 134 -1.53 11.65 -28.57
C GLY A 134 -2.11 12.57 -27.48
N PHE A 135 -1.32 12.80 -26.46
CA PHE A 135 -1.49 13.90 -25.52
C PHE A 135 -1.23 15.23 -26.24
N GLY A 136 -2.26 15.77 -26.86
CA GLY A 136 -2.24 17.15 -27.33
C GLY A 136 -2.41 18.09 -26.14
N PHE A 137 -1.32 18.66 -25.66
CA PHE A 137 -1.38 19.85 -24.85
C PHE A 137 -1.80 21.02 -25.79
N SER A 138 -3.08 21.32 -25.86
CA SER A 138 -3.55 22.55 -26.47
C SER A 138 -3.18 23.72 -25.56
N TYR A 139 -2.07 24.37 -25.84
CA TYR A 139 -1.85 25.74 -25.39
C TYR A 139 -2.80 26.64 -26.16
N ALA A 140 -3.85 27.09 -25.51
CA ALA A 140 -4.66 28.19 -25.98
C ALA A 140 -3.83 29.46 -25.89
N GLY A 141 -3.03 29.73 -26.90
CA GLY A 141 -2.36 31.00 -27.11
C GLY A 141 -3.39 32.04 -27.45
N GLY A 142 -3.55 33.03 -26.60
CA GLY A 142 -4.44 34.18 -26.79
C GLY A 142 -4.11 34.96 -28.06
N ASN A 143 -5.13 35.17 -28.82
CA ASN A 143 -5.14 35.98 -30.02
C ASN A 143 -5.10 37.47 -29.65
N GLY A 144 -3.99 38.13 -29.83
CA GLY A 144 -3.93 39.59 -29.88
C GLY A 144 -4.38 40.11 -31.24
N ARG A 145 -5.56 40.70 -31.25
CA ARG A 145 -5.99 41.59 -32.35
C ARG A 145 -5.10 42.81 -32.35
N THR A 146 -4.51 43.13 -33.47
CA THR A 146 -4.18 44.48 -33.86
C THR A 146 -4.81 44.78 -35.24
N SER A 147 -5.77 45.66 -35.20
CA SER A 147 -6.34 46.38 -36.34
C SER A 147 -5.28 47.38 -36.90
N GLY A 148 -5.23 47.49 -38.19
CA GLY A 148 -4.54 48.49 -38.97
C GLY A 148 -5.00 48.40 -40.42
#